data_4205e5cd031c4bf3d0dc8d96fccfd8ae
#
_entry.id   4205e5cd031c4bf3d0dc8d96fccfd8ae
#
_cell.length_a   1.000
_cell.length_b   1.000
_cell.length_c   1.000
_cell.angle_alpha   90.00
_cell.angle_beta   90.00
_cell.angle_gamma   90.00
#
_symmetry.space_group_name_H-M   'P 1'
#
loop_
_entity.id
_entity.type
_entity.pdbx_description
1 polymer ?
#
loop_
_entity_poly.entity_id
_entity_poly.type
_entity_poly.pdbx_seq_one_letter_code
_entity_poly.pdbx_strand_id
1 'polypeptide(L)'
;MSARDRLFDLLYSDLRQVSAALLRNESNASLSTGDLVNEAAIRLMRLDQIEWADKAHFLALAARAMRRVLIDHARKKNSNKRQHQKVTLISRFGAAGVDRVELDVLEKSLIRLNLIDPEKVEIVEMRYFGGMTLEDIAEVKNVSLSTIKRNWRIARAWLLDALNEARSDEHRLH
;
A
#
# COMPACT_ATOMS: atom_id res chain seq x y z
N MET A 1 16.77 24.13 5.82
CA MET A 1 15.79 23.02 5.70
C MET A 1 14.97 23.23 4.44
N SER A 2 15.01 22.26 3.53
CA SER A 2 14.28 22.38 2.24
C SER A 2 12.78 22.28 2.44
N ALA A 3 11.99 22.71 1.43
CA ALA A 3 10.53 22.52 1.45
C ALA A 3 10.17 21.02 1.55
N ARG A 4 10.98 20.18 0.93
CA ARG A 4 10.88 18.72 0.97
C ARG A 4 11.02 18.18 2.40
N ASP A 5 12.02 18.65 3.15
CA ASP A 5 12.27 18.21 4.52
C ASP A 5 11.09 18.59 5.45
N ARG A 6 10.57 19.79 5.30
CA ARG A 6 9.40 20.25 6.07
C ARG A 6 8.15 19.46 5.75
N LEU A 7 7.91 19.17 4.48
CA LEU A 7 6.77 18.35 4.07
C LEU A 7 6.91 16.92 4.60
N PHE A 8 8.11 16.36 4.55
CA PHE A 8 8.40 15.05 5.11
C PHE A 8 8.10 15.00 6.61
N ASP A 9 8.60 15.98 7.39
CA ASP A 9 8.35 16.03 8.83
C ASP A 9 6.86 16.10 9.16
N LEU A 10 6.10 16.91 8.41
CA LEU A 10 4.65 17.04 8.58
C LEU A 10 3.91 15.74 8.28
N LEU A 11 4.36 14.97 7.30
CA LEU A 11 3.69 13.77 6.82
C LEU A 11 4.24 12.48 7.44
N TYR A 12 5.34 12.56 8.17
CA TYR A 12 5.95 11.39 8.83
C TYR A 12 4.96 10.70 9.79
N SER A 13 4.20 11.48 10.53
CA SER A 13 3.16 10.98 11.42
C SER A 13 2.08 10.20 10.66
N ASP A 14 1.63 10.72 9.52
CA ASP A 14 0.64 10.06 8.68
C ASP A 14 1.18 8.74 8.12
N LEU A 15 2.41 8.73 7.61
CA LEU A 15 3.05 7.52 7.12
C LEU A 15 3.25 6.47 8.22
N ARG A 16 3.59 6.92 9.43
CA ARG A 16 3.73 6.04 10.58
C ARG A 16 2.40 5.37 10.96
N GLN A 17 1.30 6.11 10.93
CA GLN A 17 -0.03 5.55 11.19
C GLN A 17 -0.43 4.50 10.13
N VAL A 18 -0.18 4.77 8.86
CA VAL A 18 -0.44 3.82 7.78
C VAL A 18 0.42 2.56 7.94
N SER A 19 1.70 2.73 8.23
CA SER A 19 2.62 1.62 8.47
C SER A 19 2.18 0.76 9.65
N ALA A 20 1.76 1.39 10.75
CA ALA A 20 1.23 0.68 11.92
C ALA A 20 -0.03 -0.11 11.59
N ALA A 21 -0.92 0.45 10.75
CA ALA A 21 -2.14 -0.24 10.32
C ALA A 21 -1.81 -1.46 9.44
N LEU A 22 -0.88 -1.32 8.49
CA LEU A 22 -0.45 -2.41 7.61
C LEU A 22 0.19 -3.56 8.38
N LEU A 23 0.98 -3.24 9.40
CA LEU A 23 1.71 -4.23 10.22
C LEU A 23 0.93 -4.66 11.49
N ARG A 24 -0.34 -4.28 11.61
CA ARG A 24 -1.17 -4.65 12.75
C ARG A 24 -1.26 -6.18 12.91
N ASN A 25 -1.10 -6.65 14.14
CA ASN A 25 -1.12 -8.06 14.50
C ASN A 25 0.04 -8.92 13.93
N GLU A 26 1.10 -8.32 13.42
CA GLU A 26 2.32 -9.01 13.05
C GLU A 26 3.31 -9.02 14.23
N SER A 27 3.12 -9.93 15.16
CA SER A 27 3.97 -10.06 16.34
C SER A 27 5.39 -10.56 16.05
N ASN A 28 5.58 -11.24 14.92
CA ASN A 28 6.86 -11.78 14.49
C ASN A 28 7.45 -11.04 13.28
N ALA A 29 7.00 -9.81 13.04
CA ALA A 29 7.53 -9.03 11.95
C ALA A 29 9.00 -8.69 12.21
N SER A 30 9.86 -9.13 11.33
CA SER A 30 11.24 -8.68 11.25
C SER A 30 11.37 -7.24 10.72
N LEU A 31 10.25 -6.63 10.37
CA LEU A 31 10.11 -5.24 9.91
C LEU A 31 9.18 -4.49 10.87
N SER A 32 9.72 -3.54 11.61
CA SER A 32 8.93 -2.68 12.48
C SER A 32 8.23 -1.57 11.70
N THR A 33 7.24 -0.93 12.32
CA THR A 33 6.60 0.28 11.78
C THR A 33 7.62 1.37 11.46
N GLY A 34 8.58 1.59 12.36
CA GLY A 34 9.64 2.57 12.16
C GLY A 34 10.57 2.22 11.00
N ASP A 35 10.94 0.94 10.87
CA ASP A 35 11.78 0.48 9.76
C ASP A 35 11.10 0.68 8.41
N LEU A 36 9.81 0.35 8.31
CA LEU A 36 9.03 0.54 7.09
C LEU A 36 9.00 2.02 6.67
N VAL A 37 8.70 2.91 7.61
CA VAL A 37 8.66 4.35 7.33
C VAL A 37 10.04 4.88 6.96
N ASN A 38 11.06 4.52 7.72
CA ASN A 38 12.43 5.02 7.49
C ASN A 38 12.99 4.53 6.15
N GLU A 39 12.78 3.27 5.79
CA GLU A 39 13.27 2.74 4.52
C GLU A 39 12.50 3.34 3.33
N ALA A 40 11.18 3.54 3.44
CA ALA A 40 10.39 4.26 2.44
C ALA A 40 10.89 5.71 2.30
N ALA A 41 11.17 6.38 3.41
CA ALA A 41 11.73 7.74 3.43
C ALA A 41 13.07 7.82 2.70
N ILE A 42 14.00 6.91 2.97
CA ILE A 42 15.30 6.86 2.30
C ILE A 42 15.12 6.71 0.79
N ARG A 43 14.20 5.86 0.35
CA ARG A 43 13.90 5.70 -1.08
C ARG A 43 13.34 6.96 -1.70
N LEU A 44 12.43 7.66 -1.00
CA LEU A 44 11.86 8.93 -1.45
C LEU A 44 12.92 10.03 -1.55
N MET A 45 13.82 10.12 -0.59
CA MET A 45 14.89 11.12 -0.59
C MET A 45 15.90 10.94 -1.72
N ARG A 46 16.05 9.73 -2.25
CA ARG A 46 16.92 9.44 -3.41
C ARG A 46 16.32 9.89 -4.75
N LEU A 47 15.08 10.29 -4.76
CA LEU A 47 14.39 10.77 -5.96
C LEU A 47 14.66 12.29 -6.11
N ASP A 48 15.87 12.67 -6.49
CA ASP A 48 16.35 14.05 -6.51
C ASP A 48 15.62 14.98 -7.51
N GLN A 49 14.85 14.43 -8.44
CA GLN A 49 14.22 15.20 -9.53
C GLN A 49 12.71 15.34 -9.40
N ILE A 50 12.11 14.97 -8.28
CA ILE A 50 10.68 15.08 -8.12
C ILE A 50 10.34 16.40 -7.44
N GLU A 51 9.63 17.25 -8.17
CA GLU A 51 8.96 18.40 -7.59
C GLU A 51 7.84 17.88 -6.69
N TRP A 52 7.98 18.11 -5.40
CA TRP A 52 6.99 17.78 -4.39
C TRP A 52 5.91 18.85 -4.42
N ALA A 53 4.95 18.71 -5.32
CA ALA A 53 3.95 19.75 -5.55
C ALA A 53 3.06 19.99 -4.33
N ASP A 54 2.66 18.90 -3.63
CA ASP A 54 1.78 18.97 -2.48
C ASP A 54 1.75 17.63 -1.68
N LYS A 55 0.95 17.63 -0.61
CA LYS A 55 0.73 16.49 0.26
C LYS A 55 0.25 15.24 -0.49
N ALA A 56 -0.70 15.38 -1.40
CA ALA A 56 -1.30 14.25 -2.09
C ALA A 56 -0.29 13.55 -3.01
N HIS A 57 0.50 14.32 -3.76
CA HIS A 57 1.58 13.77 -4.57
C HIS A 57 2.65 13.07 -3.74
N PHE A 58 3.02 13.66 -2.59
CA PHE A 58 3.95 13.04 -1.67
C PHE A 58 3.43 11.67 -1.18
N LEU A 59 2.17 11.61 -0.73
CA LEU A 59 1.57 10.37 -0.24
C LEU A 59 1.47 9.30 -1.33
N ALA A 60 1.21 9.68 -2.58
CA ALA A 60 1.20 8.74 -3.70
C ALA A 60 2.58 8.10 -3.93
N LEU A 61 3.64 8.89 -3.87
CA LEU A 61 5.01 8.39 -3.97
C LEU A 61 5.40 7.53 -2.77
N ALA A 62 5.00 7.94 -1.58
CA ALA A 62 5.20 7.18 -0.35
C ALA A 62 4.50 5.81 -0.40
N ALA A 63 3.29 5.75 -0.94
CA ALA A 63 2.55 4.51 -1.13
C ALA A 63 3.33 3.49 -1.98
N ARG A 64 3.89 3.94 -3.10
CA ARG A 64 4.76 3.11 -3.95
C ARG A 64 6.00 2.64 -3.22
N ALA A 65 6.66 3.54 -2.51
CA ALA A 65 7.86 3.21 -1.75
C ALA A 65 7.57 2.19 -0.65
N MET A 66 6.50 2.39 0.12
CA MET A 66 6.10 1.48 1.19
C MET A 66 5.73 0.08 0.67
N ARG A 67 4.95 0.00 -0.40
CA ARG A 67 4.64 -1.28 -1.04
C ARG A 67 5.92 -2.00 -1.47
N ARG A 68 6.84 -1.31 -2.11
CA ARG A 68 8.10 -1.89 -2.58
C ARG A 68 8.98 -2.37 -1.42
N VAL A 69 9.05 -1.62 -0.32
CA VAL A 69 9.78 -2.05 0.90
C VAL A 69 9.19 -3.33 1.46
N LEU A 70 7.87 -3.40 1.60
CA LEU A 70 7.18 -4.58 2.10
C LEU A 70 7.43 -5.83 1.24
N ILE A 71 7.36 -5.68 -0.09
CA ILE A 71 7.59 -6.80 -1.03
C ILE A 71 9.04 -7.27 -0.96
N ASP A 72 10.00 -6.35 -1.00
CA ASP A 72 11.43 -6.70 -0.94
C ASP A 72 11.77 -7.39 0.37
N HIS A 73 11.19 -6.93 1.48
CA HIS A 73 11.36 -7.55 2.79
C HIS A 73 10.74 -8.95 2.84
N ALA A 74 9.52 -9.12 2.31
CA ALA A 74 8.86 -10.42 2.24
C ALA A 74 9.64 -11.44 1.39
N ARG A 75 10.20 -11.01 0.27
CA ARG A 75 11.05 -11.85 -0.58
C ARG A 75 12.30 -12.34 0.13
N LYS A 76 12.97 -11.47 0.89
CA LYS A 76 14.14 -11.85 1.71
C LYS A 76 13.76 -12.85 2.80
N LYS A 77 12.63 -12.65 3.46
CA LYS A 77 12.14 -13.54 4.53
C LYS A 77 11.76 -14.92 4.00
N ASN A 78 11.09 -14.97 2.85
CA ASN A 78 10.64 -16.22 2.23
C ASN A 78 11.79 -17.10 1.70
N SER A 79 12.95 -16.51 1.38
CA SER A 79 14.13 -17.27 0.98
C SER A 79 14.72 -18.10 2.11
N ASN A 80 14.44 -17.76 3.37
CA ASN A 80 15.06 -18.36 4.54
C ASN A 80 14.15 -19.26 5.40
N LYS A 81 12.82 -19.11 5.35
CA LYS A 81 11.86 -19.94 6.13
C LYS A 81 10.45 -19.84 5.55
N ARG A 82 9.64 -20.89 5.75
CA ARG A 82 8.21 -21.01 5.38
C ARG A 82 7.26 -20.01 6.11
N GLN A 83 7.74 -18.82 6.46
CA GLN A 83 6.93 -17.81 7.14
C GLN A 83 6.51 -16.72 6.14
N HIS A 84 5.24 -16.71 5.80
CA HIS A 84 4.67 -15.69 4.93
C HIS A 84 4.40 -14.39 5.69
N GLN A 85 4.88 -13.28 5.14
CA GLN A 85 4.57 -11.94 5.64
C GLN A 85 3.09 -11.64 5.39
N LYS A 86 2.37 -11.22 6.42
CA LYS A 86 0.97 -10.77 6.32
C LYS A 86 0.87 -9.27 6.49
N VAL A 87 -0.08 -8.68 5.83
CA VAL A 87 -0.47 -7.28 5.98
C VAL A 87 -1.95 -7.16 6.26
N THR A 88 -2.34 -6.11 6.95
CA THR A 88 -3.74 -5.80 7.22
C THR A 88 -4.18 -4.69 6.28
N LEU A 89 -5.12 -4.99 5.41
CA LEU A 89 -5.69 -4.04 4.48
C LEU A 89 -6.89 -3.34 5.13
N ILE A 90 -6.62 -2.28 5.86
CA ILE A 90 -7.66 -1.44 6.46
C ILE A 90 -7.65 -0.09 5.77
N SER A 91 -8.80 0.31 5.24
CA SER A 91 -8.97 1.69 4.83
C SER A 91 -9.02 2.58 6.08
N ARG A 92 -8.13 3.56 6.17
CA ARG A 92 -8.06 4.54 7.26
C ARG A 92 -9.40 5.27 7.48
N PHE A 93 -10.24 5.37 6.46
CA PHE A 93 -11.46 6.15 6.44
C PHE A 93 -12.74 5.31 6.48
N GLY A 94 -12.67 4.11 7.01
CA GLY A 94 -13.83 3.28 7.32
C GLY A 94 -14.52 2.67 6.10
N ALA A 95 -14.23 1.47 5.84
CA ALA A 95 -15.08 0.45 5.28
C ALA A 95 -14.61 -0.84 5.91
N ALA A 96 -15.45 -1.83 6.02
CA ALA A 96 -15.09 -3.12 6.58
C ALA A 96 -13.71 -3.54 6.08
N GLY A 97 -12.75 -3.64 6.99
CA GLY A 97 -11.38 -4.00 6.66
C GLY A 97 -11.36 -5.34 5.97
N VAL A 98 -10.46 -5.50 5.06
CA VAL A 98 -10.06 -6.82 4.63
C VAL A 98 -9.22 -7.40 5.74
N ASP A 99 -9.46 -8.64 6.11
CA ASP A 99 -8.65 -9.35 7.08
C ASP A 99 -7.17 -9.38 6.69
N ARG A 100 -6.36 -9.87 7.59
CA ARG A 100 -4.94 -10.14 7.33
C ARG A 100 -4.78 -10.98 6.05
N VAL A 101 -3.97 -10.48 5.15
CA VAL A 101 -3.69 -11.10 3.85
C VAL A 101 -2.22 -11.39 3.73
N GLU A 102 -1.86 -12.54 3.20
CA GLU A 102 -0.47 -12.83 2.85
C GLU A 102 0.00 -11.87 1.75
N LEU A 103 1.14 -11.26 1.97
CA LEU A 103 1.65 -10.19 1.09
C LEU A 103 1.97 -10.71 -0.31
N ASP A 104 2.44 -11.95 -0.45
CA ASP A 104 2.70 -12.56 -1.76
C ASP A 104 1.41 -12.87 -2.53
N VAL A 105 0.34 -13.25 -1.84
CA VAL A 105 -1.00 -13.43 -2.44
C VAL A 105 -1.56 -12.10 -2.92
N LEU A 106 -1.43 -11.06 -2.10
CA LEU A 106 -1.82 -9.69 -2.47
C LEU A 106 -1.03 -9.22 -3.69
N GLU A 107 0.28 -9.40 -3.69
CA GLU A 107 1.14 -8.98 -4.80
C GLU A 107 0.81 -9.69 -6.10
N LYS A 108 0.61 -11.01 -6.07
CA LYS A 108 0.16 -11.78 -7.24
C LYS A 108 -1.19 -11.26 -7.77
N SER A 109 -2.12 -10.96 -6.87
CA SER A 109 -3.42 -10.39 -7.24
C SER A 109 -3.28 -9.00 -7.88
N LEU A 110 -2.42 -8.15 -7.34
CA LEU A 110 -2.14 -6.82 -7.91
C LEU A 110 -1.41 -6.90 -9.26
N ILE A 111 -0.51 -7.86 -9.45
CA ILE A 111 0.12 -8.12 -10.76
C ILE A 111 -0.93 -8.53 -11.79
N ARG A 112 -1.86 -9.42 -11.44
CA ARG A 112 -2.98 -9.80 -12.32
C ARG A 112 -3.87 -8.61 -12.68
N LEU A 113 -4.21 -7.78 -11.68
CA LEU A 113 -5.00 -6.57 -11.90
C LEU A 113 -4.27 -5.59 -12.80
N ASN A 114 -2.95 -5.46 -12.65
CA ASN A 114 -2.14 -4.56 -13.47
C ASN A 114 -2.14 -4.94 -14.96
N LEU A 115 -2.28 -6.23 -15.29
CA LEU A 115 -2.42 -6.69 -16.66
C LEU A 115 -3.78 -6.31 -17.28
N ILE A 116 -4.80 -6.16 -16.44
CA ILE A 116 -6.17 -5.81 -16.86
C ILE A 116 -6.35 -4.29 -16.88
N ASP A 117 -5.99 -3.63 -15.78
CA ASP A 117 -6.20 -2.20 -15.58
C ASP A 117 -5.16 -1.60 -14.60
N PRO A 118 -4.06 -1.06 -15.13
CA PRO A 118 -3.01 -0.47 -14.29
C PRO A 118 -3.49 0.69 -13.41
N GLU A 119 -4.47 1.47 -13.85
CA GLU A 119 -5.00 2.60 -13.06
C GLU A 119 -5.67 2.15 -11.78
N LYS A 120 -6.33 1.00 -11.81
CA LYS A 120 -6.95 0.43 -10.62
C LYS A 120 -5.92 -0.03 -9.59
N VAL A 121 -4.78 -0.55 -10.04
CA VAL A 121 -3.67 -0.89 -9.14
C VAL A 121 -3.12 0.37 -8.46
N GLU A 122 -2.95 1.47 -9.18
CA GLU A 122 -2.49 2.74 -8.60
C GLU A 122 -3.45 3.25 -7.52
N ILE A 123 -4.76 3.15 -7.75
CA ILE A 123 -5.78 3.55 -6.77
C ILE A 123 -5.71 2.67 -5.52
N VAL A 124 -5.59 1.36 -5.68
CA VAL A 124 -5.41 0.42 -4.56
C VAL A 124 -4.15 0.74 -3.77
N GLU A 125 -3.05 0.99 -4.45
CA GLU A 125 -1.77 1.33 -3.85
C GLU A 125 -1.86 2.61 -3.03
N MET A 126 -2.39 3.68 -3.59
CA MET A 126 -2.57 4.96 -2.89
C MET A 126 -3.51 4.81 -1.68
N ARG A 127 -4.55 4.02 -1.81
CA ARG A 127 -5.55 3.83 -0.77
C ARG A 127 -5.02 3.00 0.41
N TYR A 128 -4.44 1.84 0.16
CA TYR A 128 -4.01 0.92 1.21
C TYR A 128 -2.59 1.18 1.71
N PHE A 129 -1.67 1.53 0.86
CA PHE A 129 -0.27 1.78 1.23
C PHE A 129 0.05 3.25 1.49
N GLY A 130 -0.72 4.17 0.93
CA GLY A 130 -0.58 5.61 1.15
C GLY A 130 -1.56 6.19 2.17
N GLY A 131 -2.62 5.46 2.51
CA GLY A 131 -3.67 5.93 3.40
C GLY A 131 -4.40 7.18 2.87
N MET A 132 -4.46 7.33 1.56
CA MET A 132 -5.03 8.53 0.92
C MET A 132 -6.56 8.49 0.89
N THR A 133 -7.17 9.65 0.98
CA THR A 133 -8.61 9.81 0.72
C THR A 133 -8.90 9.66 -0.77
N LEU A 134 -10.14 9.37 -1.12
CA LEU A 134 -10.56 9.33 -2.53
C LEU A 134 -10.45 10.71 -3.18
N GLU A 135 -10.66 11.78 -2.41
CA GLU A 135 -10.45 13.17 -2.80
C GLU A 135 -8.99 13.44 -3.17
N ASP A 136 -8.06 13.03 -2.32
CA ASP A 136 -6.61 13.15 -2.59
C ASP A 136 -6.20 12.39 -3.85
N ILE A 137 -6.73 11.19 -4.05
CA ILE A 137 -6.46 10.37 -5.23
C ILE A 137 -7.02 11.04 -6.50
N ALA A 138 -8.23 11.60 -6.43
CA ALA A 138 -8.83 12.34 -7.53
C ALA A 138 -7.96 13.55 -7.93
N GLU A 139 -7.40 14.27 -6.96
CA GLU A 139 -6.49 15.37 -7.18
C GLU A 139 -5.20 14.92 -7.88
N VAL A 140 -4.54 13.88 -7.36
CA VAL A 140 -3.29 13.33 -7.95
C VAL A 140 -3.51 12.83 -9.37
N LYS A 141 -4.61 12.15 -9.62
CA LYS A 141 -4.95 11.60 -10.94
C LYS A 141 -5.55 12.63 -11.90
N ASN A 142 -5.88 13.82 -11.40
CA ASN A 142 -6.54 14.89 -12.15
C ASN A 142 -7.84 14.42 -12.83
N VAL A 143 -8.67 13.73 -12.09
CA VAL A 143 -9.98 13.23 -12.52
C VAL A 143 -11.06 13.57 -11.49
N SER A 144 -12.34 13.43 -11.84
CA SER A 144 -13.43 13.70 -10.93
C SER A 144 -13.46 12.70 -9.76
N LEU A 145 -13.95 13.16 -8.60
CA LEU A 145 -14.15 12.29 -7.44
C LEU A 145 -15.13 11.14 -7.75
N SER A 146 -16.16 11.37 -8.54
CA SER A 146 -17.11 10.32 -8.95
C SER A 146 -16.44 9.22 -9.77
N THR A 147 -15.49 9.57 -10.63
CA THR A 147 -14.67 8.61 -11.38
C THR A 147 -13.82 7.77 -10.45
N ILE A 148 -13.16 8.38 -9.47
CA ILE A 148 -12.35 7.65 -8.49
C ILE A 148 -13.22 6.75 -7.61
N LYS A 149 -14.37 7.22 -7.13
CA LYS A 149 -15.30 6.39 -6.35
C LYS A 149 -15.75 5.14 -7.11
N ARG A 150 -16.06 5.29 -8.39
CA ARG A 150 -16.44 4.16 -9.26
C ARG A 150 -15.27 3.19 -9.45
N ASN A 151 -14.10 3.70 -9.79
CA ASN A 151 -12.90 2.88 -10.02
C ASN A 151 -12.44 2.17 -8.74
N TRP A 152 -12.51 2.84 -7.61
CA TRP A 152 -12.23 2.23 -6.30
C TRP A 152 -13.17 1.07 -5.98
N ARG A 153 -14.48 1.26 -6.18
CA ARG A 153 -15.47 0.21 -5.95
C ARG A 153 -15.19 -1.04 -6.79
N ILE A 154 -14.86 -0.85 -8.07
CA ILE A 154 -14.54 -1.94 -8.99
C ILE A 154 -13.22 -2.61 -8.57
N ALA A 155 -12.18 -1.83 -8.33
CA ALA A 155 -10.87 -2.35 -7.91
C ALA A 155 -10.95 -3.15 -6.61
N ARG A 156 -11.68 -2.63 -5.63
CA ARG A 156 -11.87 -3.28 -4.32
C ARG A 156 -12.64 -4.59 -4.46
N ALA A 157 -13.73 -4.60 -5.20
CA ALA A 157 -14.52 -5.82 -5.44
C ALA A 157 -13.67 -6.88 -6.13
N TRP A 158 -12.96 -6.53 -7.19
CA TRP A 158 -12.08 -7.44 -7.90
C TRP A 158 -11.00 -8.03 -6.99
N LEU A 159 -10.36 -7.18 -6.19
CA LEU A 159 -9.30 -7.60 -5.27
C LEU A 159 -9.83 -8.56 -4.19
N LEU A 160 -10.99 -8.26 -3.61
CA LEU A 160 -11.61 -9.15 -2.63
C LEU A 160 -11.94 -10.53 -3.21
N ASP A 161 -12.46 -10.57 -4.42
CA ASP A 161 -12.73 -11.83 -5.12
C ASP A 161 -11.46 -12.62 -5.36
N ALA A 162 -10.41 -11.99 -5.86
CA ALA A 162 -9.11 -12.63 -6.10
C ALA A 162 -8.47 -13.18 -4.80
N LEU A 163 -8.58 -12.45 -3.70
CA LEU A 163 -8.06 -12.89 -2.39
C LEU A 163 -8.89 -14.05 -1.83
N ASN A 164 -10.20 -14.07 -2.03
CA ASN A 164 -11.06 -15.16 -1.60
C ASN A 164 -10.83 -16.44 -2.42
N GLU A 165 -10.61 -16.32 -3.72
CA GLU A 165 -10.22 -17.45 -4.59
C GLU A 165 -8.93 -18.10 -4.08
N ALA A 166 -7.91 -17.31 -3.80
CA ALA A 166 -6.64 -17.81 -3.29
C ALA A 166 -6.78 -18.56 -1.96
N ARG A 167 -7.61 -18.06 -1.04
CA ARG A 167 -7.90 -18.76 0.23
C ARG A 167 -8.62 -20.11 0.02
N SER A 168 -9.52 -20.16 -0.94
CA SER A 168 -10.28 -21.39 -1.26
C SER A 168 -9.38 -22.45 -1.84
N ASP A 169 -8.40 -22.07 -2.65
CA ASP A 169 -7.46 -23.01 -3.25
C ASP A 169 -6.49 -23.58 -2.21
N GLU A 170 -6.05 -22.78 -1.24
CA GLU A 170 -5.24 -23.28 -0.12
C GLU A 170 -5.97 -24.33 0.73
N HIS A 171 -7.27 -24.15 0.96
CA HIS A 171 -8.09 -25.12 1.71
C HIS A 171 -8.34 -26.44 0.96
N ARG A 172 -8.25 -26.43 -0.37
CA ARG A 172 -8.41 -27.66 -1.19
C ARG A 172 -7.15 -28.51 -1.27
N LEU A 173 -5.98 -27.92 -0.97
CA LEU A 173 -4.68 -28.59 -1.02
C LEU A 173 -4.27 -29.25 0.31
N HIS A 174 -5.07 -29.06 1.34
CA HIS A 174 -4.91 -29.64 2.68
C HIS A 174 -6.12 -30.48 3.08
#